data_0569acbf47207cce9c0dd73043f449ff
#
_entry.id   0569acbf47207cce9c0dd73043f449ff
#
_cell.length_a   1.000
_cell.length_b   1.000
_cell.length_c   1.000
_cell.angle_alpha   90.00
_cell.angle_beta   90.00
_cell.angle_gamma   90.00
#
_symmetry.space_group_name_H-M   'P 1'
#
loop_
_entity.id
_entity.type
_entity.pdbx_description
1 polymer ?
#
loop_
_entity_poly.entity_id
_entity_poly.type
_entity_poly.pdbx_seq_one_letter_code
_entity_poly.pdbx_strand_id
1 'polypeptide(L)'
;MIATILTVVTLLTVTYIPAFATEVGIDDETLQIEATALLDKLLTEQFEANKTGTLIDTSDILANTPGTTLYKQYLYWYSGKCTATQEYWTDYRYALDFDHIDDGMVIFNADLSYGRTCSKYNSEAYGYEYRIRLTEENGKFLISDIDTEEMNFYGFKNLIAGGAESGIALMSDDIAPVSTDTLDAMIADYADMKETMSSMVIDSADIVDMDAEHEAYMEAMLSGSIAEPAATSYSYDRERGRRYADLYYTESGRNTCFYNFDGKGGDCTNWVSQCVWAGYGGWTDGDSVATMKANIKARKRMQPSTNATNWYGHENGAGYNWSNVSGFWNLVTSNPTTGPNGTGCYDNELWSTSGMKSTEVVTGQVLQVKDGESGSYAHSAFVTGGTNDSFENIKITQHSPFSRIMLDEFIGHWGGSSSCYMRQLKFSSANFDK
;
A
#
# COMPACT_ATOMS: atom_id res chain seq x y z
N MET A 1 51.50 -40.67 28.72
CA MET A 1 52.09 -39.57 27.88
C MET A 1 51.10 -39.36 26.75
N ILE A 2 50.16 -38.42 26.94
CA ILE A 2 49.10 -38.09 25.97
C ILE A 2 49.52 -36.79 25.33
N ALA A 3 49.81 -36.83 24.04
CA ALA A 3 50.16 -35.66 23.27
C ALA A 3 48.87 -34.92 22.82
N THR A 4 48.67 -33.74 23.33
CA THR A 4 47.57 -32.86 22.94
C THR A 4 48.00 -32.14 21.65
N ILE A 5 47.35 -32.42 20.54
CA ILE A 5 47.51 -31.71 19.29
C ILE A 5 46.63 -30.44 19.38
N LEU A 6 47.28 -29.27 19.43
CA LEU A 6 46.65 -27.97 19.40
C LEU A 6 46.44 -27.59 17.91
N THR A 7 45.26 -27.73 17.41
CA THR A 7 44.90 -27.25 16.03
C THR A 7 44.63 -25.75 16.13
N VAL A 8 45.54 -24.94 15.65
CA VAL A 8 45.33 -23.50 15.45
C VAL A 8 44.48 -23.31 14.22
N VAL A 9 43.20 -22.99 14.41
CA VAL A 9 42.33 -22.51 13.34
C VAL A 9 42.62 -21.01 13.17
N THR A 10 43.36 -20.68 12.10
CA THR A 10 43.57 -19.29 11.70
C THR A 10 42.28 -18.84 11.00
N LEU A 11 41.42 -18.10 11.68
CA LEU A 11 40.32 -17.38 11.04
C LEU A 11 40.94 -16.27 10.15
N LEU A 12 40.94 -16.51 8.85
CA LEU A 12 41.12 -15.45 7.87
C LEU A 12 39.82 -14.61 7.88
N THR A 13 39.79 -13.56 8.68
CA THR A 13 38.84 -12.47 8.49
C THR A 13 39.24 -11.77 7.20
N VAL A 14 38.56 -12.12 6.11
CA VAL A 14 38.57 -11.29 4.92
C VAL A 14 37.79 -10.04 5.29
N THR A 15 38.53 -9.01 5.71
CA THR A 15 37.99 -7.66 5.76
C THR A 15 37.70 -7.28 4.30
N TYR A 16 36.43 -7.37 3.91
CA TYR A 16 35.93 -6.78 2.68
C TYR A 16 36.08 -5.26 2.88
N ILE A 17 37.16 -4.70 2.36
CA ILE A 17 37.27 -3.27 2.15
C ILE A 17 36.44 -3.05 0.89
N PRO A 18 35.27 -2.37 0.97
CA PRO A 18 34.62 -1.95 -0.24
C PRO A 18 35.64 -1.12 -1.01
N ALA A 19 36.00 -1.57 -2.21
CA ALA A 19 36.70 -0.70 -3.13
C ALA A 19 35.74 0.45 -3.39
N PHE A 20 35.95 1.57 -2.70
CA PHE A 20 35.34 2.83 -3.10
C PHE A 20 35.74 3.00 -4.56
N ALA A 21 34.73 2.89 -5.44
CA ALA A 21 34.89 3.30 -6.82
C ALA A 21 35.52 4.69 -6.74
N THR A 22 36.72 4.83 -7.29
CA THR A 22 37.31 6.14 -7.50
C THR A 22 36.24 6.97 -8.17
N GLU A 23 35.83 8.07 -7.55
CA GLU A 23 34.98 9.07 -8.15
C GLU A 23 35.55 9.42 -9.53
N VAL A 24 35.05 8.79 -10.56
CA VAL A 24 35.05 9.37 -11.88
C VAL A 24 34.12 10.55 -11.68
N GLY A 25 34.63 11.78 -11.79
CA GLY A 25 33.85 12.99 -11.60
C GLY A 25 32.82 13.11 -12.72
N ILE A 26 31.76 12.30 -12.64
CA ILE A 26 30.59 12.36 -13.50
C ILE A 26 29.82 13.59 -13.00
N ASP A 27 29.51 14.51 -13.89
CA ASP A 27 28.68 15.65 -13.53
C ASP A 27 27.23 15.20 -13.33
N ASP A 28 26.49 15.95 -12.52
CA ASP A 28 25.11 15.65 -12.15
C ASP A 28 24.17 15.57 -13.34
N GLU A 29 24.41 16.33 -14.40
CA GLU A 29 23.61 16.30 -15.62
C GLU A 29 23.77 14.95 -16.37
N THR A 30 25.00 14.48 -16.52
CA THR A 30 25.30 13.17 -17.11
C THR A 30 24.70 12.07 -16.25
N LEU A 31 24.85 12.13 -14.93
CA LEU A 31 24.30 11.14 -13.99
C LEU A 31 22.79 11.05 -14.09
N GLN A 32 22.09 12.19 -14.13
CA GLN A 32 20.64 12.26 -14.31
C GLN A 32 20.19 11.63 -15.63
N ILE A 33 20.85 11.97 -16.74
CA ILE A 33 20.50 11.45 -18.08
C ILE A 33 20.63 9.94 -18.14
N GLU A 34 21.77 9.39 -17.69
CA GLU A 34 22.02 7.94 -17.71
C GLU A 34 21.09 7.19 -16.76
N ALA A 35 20.86 7.75 -15.57
CA ALA A 35 19.94 7.19 -14.59
C ALA A 35 18.50 7.13 -15.13
N THR A 36 18.03 8.20 -15.76
CA THR A 36 16.70 8.24 -16.38
C THR A 36 16.57 7.17 -17.45
N ALA A 37 17.56 7.04 -18.34
CA ALA A 37 17.53 6.07 -19.43
C ALA A 37 17.54 4.61 -18.92
N LEU A 38 18.31 4.32 -17.87
CA LEU A 38 18.37 3.00 -17.27
C LEU A 38 17.11 2.62 -16.50
N LEU A 39 16.53 3.57 -15.75
CA LEU A 39 15.29 3.32 -15.01
C LEU A 39 14.11 3.17 -15.98
N ASP A 40 14.00 4.01 -17.01
CA ASP A 40 13.00 3.89 -18.08
C ASP A 40 13.07 2.51 -18.77
N LYS A 41 14.28 2.08 -19.10
CA LYS A 41 14.50 0.75 -19.67
C LYS A 41 14.11 -0.37 -18.70
N LEU A 42 14.48 -0.26 -17.42
CA LEU A 42 14.15 -1.27 -16.39
C LEU A 42 12.64 -1.42 -16.23
N LEU A 43 11.89 -0.31 -16.12
CA LEU A 43 10.43 -0.33 -15.99
C LEU A 43 9.74 -0.90 -17.25
N THR A 44 10.25 -0.58 -18.43
CA THR A 44 9.76 -1.14 -19.70
C THR A 44 9.96 -2.66 -19.75
N GLU A 45 11.15 -3.13 -19.42
CA GLU A 45 11.49 -4.58 -19.43
C GLU A 45 10.71 -5.33 -18.33
N GLN A 46 10.55 -4.75 -17.15
CA GLN A 46 9.72 -5.29 -16.08
C GLN A 46 8.26 -5.46 -16.54
N PHE A 47 7.71 -4.46 -17.23
CA PHE A 47 6.36 -4.56 -17.78
C PHE A 47 6.24 -5.71 -18.78
N GLU A 48 7.14 -5.83 -19.74
CA GLU A 48 7.12 -6.91 -20.73
C GLU A 48 7.28 -8.29 -20.06
N ALA A 49 8.10 -8.39 -19.00
CA ALA A 49 8.21 -9.60 -18.20
C ALA A 49 6.88 -9.97 -17.53
N ASN A 50 6.22 -9.02 -16.89
CA ASN A 50 4.96 -9.26 -16.18
C ASN A 50 3.78 -9.49 -17.14
N LYS A 51 3.84 -8.93 -18.34
CA LYS A 51 2.87 -9.16 -19.42
C LYS A 51 2.98 -10.57 -20.03
N THR A 52 4.15 -11.15 -20.05
CA THR A 52 4.41 -12.45 -20.67
C THR A 52 4.66 -13.57 -19.66
N GLY A 53 4.94 -13.26 -18.41
CA GLY A 53 5.42 -14.20 -17.39
C GLY A 53 6.84 -14.68 -17.66
N THR A 54 7.61 -13.99 -18.49
CA THR A 54 8.96 -14.40 -18.89
C THR A 54 9.99 -13.56 -18.17
N LEU A 55 10.86 -14.22 -17.40
CA LEU A 55 11.96 -13.53 -16.73
C LEU A 55 12.86 -12.81 -17.75
N ILE A 56 13.18 -11.55 -17.49
CA ILE A 56 14.05 -10.73 -18.33
C ILE A 56 15.54 -10.92 -17.98
N ASP A 57 16.41 -10.73 -18.95
CA ASP A 57 17.85 -10.58 -18.73
C ASP A 57 18.13 -9.11 -18.37
N THR A 58 18.48 -8.87 -17.12
CA THR A 58 18.81 -7.53 -16.60
C THR A 58 20.30 -7.21 -16.62
N SER A 59 21.13 -8.05 -17.24
CA SER A 59 22.61 -7.92 -17.19
C SER A 59 23.16 -6.65 -17.86
N ASP A 60 22.37 -5.99 -18.69
CA ASP A 60 22.69 -4.72 -19.35
C ASP A 60 22.00 -3.50 -18.72
N ILE A 61 21.33 -3.69 -17.58
CA ILE A 61 20.66 -2.64 -16.79
C ILE A 61 21.17 -2.64 -15.34
N LEU A 62 21.19 -3.83 -14.71
CA LEU A 62 21.53 -4.00 -13.30
C LEU A 62 22.92 -4.63 -13.15
N ALA A 63 23.83 -3.95 -12.48
CA ALA A 63 25.13 -4.52 -12.09
C ALA A 63 24.95 -5.74 -11.17
N ASN A 64 25.98 -6.57 -11.04
CA ASN A 64 25.92 -7.71 -10.14
C ASN A 64 26.49 -7.35 -8.77
N THR A 65 25.72 -6.60 -8.00
CA THR A 65 26.08 -6.03 -6.70
C THR A 65 25.09 -6.48 -5.63
N PRO A 66 25.43 -6.38 -4.32
CA PRO A 66 24.46 -6.59 -3.25
C PRO A 66 23.23 -5.69 -3.38
N GLY A 67 23.38 -4.40 -3.73
CA GLY A 67 22.31 -3.41 -3.85
C GLY A 67 21.28 -3.69 -4.95
N THR A 68 21.60 -4.55 -5.94
CA THR A 68 20.64 -4.97 -6.96
C THR A 68 20.08 -6.38 -6.75
N THR A 69 20.64 -7.14 -5.81
CA THR A 69 20.28 -8.56 -5.63
C THR A 69 18.81 -8.71 -5.23
N LEU A 70 18.33 -7.92 -4.29
CA LEU A 70 16.95 -7.99 -3.81
C LEU A 70 15.95 -7.64 -4.91
N TYR A 71 16.24 -6.63 -5.72
CA TYR A 71 15.39 -6.24 -6.84
C TYR A 71 15.35 -7.32 -7.94
N LYS A 72 16.48 -7.98 -8.22
CA LYS A 72 16.52 -9.14 -9.14
C LYS A 72 15.67 -10.30 -8.62
N GLN A 73 15.68 -10.56 -7.30
CA GLN A 73 14.82 -11.56 -6.68
C GLN A 73 13.34 -11.19 -6.79
N TYR A 74 13.00 -9.92 -6.62
CA TYR A 74 11.66 -9.41 -6.85
C TYR A 74 11.19 -9.65 -8.29
N LEU A 75 12.00 -9.32 -9.28
CA LEU A 75 11.66 -9.56 -10.71
C LEU A 75 11.43 -11.06 -10.99
N TYR A 76 12.26 -11.92 -10.42
CA TYR A 76 12.10 -13.38 -10.53
C TYR A 76 10.77 -13.85 -9.91
N TRP A 77 10.52 -13.45 -8.67
CA TRP A 77 9.31 -13.81 -7.95
C TRP A 77 8.05 -13.30 -8.67
N TYR A 78 8.04 -12.04 -9.10
CA TYR A 78 6.86 -11.45 -9.71
C TYR A 78 6.52 -12.09 -11.07
N SER A 79 7.51 -12.32 -11.93
CA SER A 79 7.32 -13.04 -13.19
C SER A 79 6.84 -14.48 -12.97
N GLY A 80 7.39 -15.18 -11.96
CA GLY A 80 6.96 -16.50 -11.54
C GLY A 80 5.52 -16.50 -11.06
N LYS A 81 5.13 -15.53 -10.24
CA LYS A 81 3.75 -15.30 -9.80
C LYS A 81 2.80 -15.12 -10.98
N CYS A 82 3.12 -14.24 -11.95
CA CYS A 82 2.30 -14.05 -13.14
C CYS A 82 2.09 -15.36 -13.92
N THR A 83 3.13 -16.16 -14.05
CA THR A 83 3.06 -17.47 -14.73
C THR A 83 2.23 -18.48 -13.96
N ALA A 84 2.44 -18.59 -12.65
CA ALA A 84 1.74 -19.56 -11.80
C ALA A 84 0.23 -19.28 -11.72
N THR A 85 -0.16 -18.02 -11.67
CA THR A 85 -1.57 -17.60 -11.56
C THR A 85 -2.25 -17.37 -12.92
N GLN A 86 -1.50 -17.31 -14.02
CA GLN A 86 -1.98 -16.88 -15.35
C GLN A 86 -2.54 -15.45 -15.33
N GLU A 87 -2.04 -14.59 -14.44
CA GLU A 87 -2.44 -13.21 -14.29
C GLU A 87 -1.36 -12.28 -14.79
N TYR A 88 -1.54 -11.78 -15.98
CA TYR A 88 -0.56 -10.96 -16.68
C TYR A 88 -0.96 -9.49 -16.66
N TRP A 89 0.06 -8.62 -16.71
CA TRP A 89 -0.19 -7.18 -16.80
C TRP A 89 -0.72 -6.78 -18.16
N THR A 90 -1.58 -5.76 -18.14
CA THR A 90 -2.16 -5.11 -19.32
C THR A 90 -2.13 -3.60 -19.11
N ASP A 91 -2.23 -2.82 -20.19
CA ASP A 91 -2.44 -1.36 -20.14
C ASP A 91 -1.46 -0.59 -19.26
N TYR A 92 -0.21 -1.04 -19.20
CA TYR A 92 0.81 -0.40 -18.37
C TYR A 92 1.16 1.01 -18.85
N ARG A 93 1.21 1.93 -17.90
CA ARG A 93 1.62 3.32 -18.09
C ARG A 93 2.42 3.76 -16.89
N TYR A 94 3.41 4.59 -17.14
CA TYR A 94 4.15 5.25 -16.08
C TYR A 94 4.59 6.64 -16.52
N ALA A 95 4.84 7.51 -15.53
CA ALA A 95 5.54 8.77 -15.69
C ALA A 95 6.68 8.80 -14.68
N LEU A 96 7.85 9.26 -15.10
CA LEU A 96 9.03 9.44 -14.26
C LEU A 96 9.35 10.92 -14.19
N ASP A 97 9.41 11.45 -12.97
CA ASP A 97 9.85 12.81 -12.68
C ASP A 97 11.15 12.74 -11.87
N PHE A 98 12.22 13.32 -12.40
CA PHE A 98 13.46 13.50 -11.65
C PHE A 98 13.21 14.47 -10.50
N ASP A 99 13.62 14.09 -9.29
CA ASP A 99 13.49 14.94 -8.11
C ASP A 99 14.84 15.61 -7.77
N HIS A 100 15.83 14.84 -7.33
CA HIS A 100 17.14 15.38 -6.98
C HIS A 100 18.23 14.29 -6.95
N ILE A 101 19.47 14.69 -6.67
CA ILE A 101 20.58 13.78 -6.40
C ILE A 101 21.02 14.02 -4.95
N ASP A 102 21.12 12.93 -4.17
CA ASP A 102 21.63 12.96 -2.79
C ASP A 102 22.68 11.87 -2.59
N ASP A 103 23.89 12.27 -2.18
CA ASP A 103 25.04 11.37 -1.97
C ASP A 103 25.28 10.36 -3.12
N GLY A 104 25.14 10.82 -4.37
CA GLY A 104 25.29 9.99 -5.58
C GLY A 104 24.14 9.00 -5.83
N MET A 105 23.07 9.06 -5.06
CA MET A 105 21.78 8.44 -5.37
C MET A 105 20.95 9.40 -6.23
N VAL A 106 20.43 8.93 -7.33
CA VAL A 106 19.49 9.67 -8.17
C VAL A 106 18.08 9.29 -7.77
N ILE A 107 17.28 10.30 -7.43
CA ILE A 107 15.94 10.14 -6.87
C ILE A 107 14.91 10.53 -7.92
N PHE A 108 13.93 9.66 -8.14
CA PHE A 108 12.80 9.88 -9.04
C PHE A 108 11.49 9.66 -8.29
N ASN A 109 10.46 10.39 -8.71
CA ASN A 109 9.08 10.06 -8.40
C ASN A 109 8.43 9.41 -9.62
N ALA A 110 7.70 8.32 -9.41
CA ALA A 110 7.02 7.60 -10.46
C ALA A 110 5.52 7.46 -10.17
N ASP A 111 4.71 7.78 -11.17
CA ASP A 111 3.31 7.41 -11.21
C ASP A 111 3.15 6.17 -12.07
N LEU A 112 2.49 5.15 -11.56
CA LEU A 112 2.31 3.85 -12.23
C LEU A 112 0.83 3.52 -12.37
N SER A 113 0.45 2.94 -13.51
CA SER A 113 -0.88 2.36 -13.71
C SER A 113 -0.76 1.09 -14.55
N TYR A 114 -1.42 0.02 -14.12
CA TYR A 114 -1.46 -1.23 -14.87
C TYR A 114 -2.79 -1.96 -14.64
N GLY A 115 -3.28 -2.59 -15.71
CA GLY A 115 -4.35 -3.57 -15.65
C GLY A 115 -3.81 -4.97 -15.39
N ARG A 116 -4.71 -5.91 -15.08
CA ARG A 116 -4.41 -7.34 -14.99
C ARG A 116 -5.48 -8.15 -15.71
N THR A 117 -5.09 -9.28 -16.28
CA THR A 117 -6.01 -10.16 -17.01
C THR A 117 -7.16 -10.71 -16.14
N CYS A 118 -6.98 -10.77 -14.82
CA CYS A 118 -7.99 -11.22 -13.86
C CYS A 118 -8.94 -10.10 -13.38
N SER A 119 -8.58 -8.84 -13.56
CA SER A 119 -9.34 -7.70 -13.05
C SER A 119 -10.00 -6.89 -14.16
N LYS A 120 -11.18 -6.35 -13.89
CA LYS A 120 -11.87 -5.38 -14.75
C LYS A 120 -11.31 -3.96 -14.61
N TYR A 121 -10.46 -3.72 -13.63
CA TYR A 121 -9.97 -2.41 -13.22
C TYR A 121 -8.45 -2.36 -13.21
N ASN A 122 -7.92 -1.16 -13.38
CA ASN A 122 -6.49 -0.91 -13.26
C ASN A 122 -6.12 -0.57 -11.82
N SER A 123 -4.96 -1.03 -11.41
CA SER A 123 -4.27 -0.56 -10.22
C SER A 123 -3.50 0.71 -10.55
N GLU A 124 -3.47 1.66 -9.62
CA GLU A 124 -2.84 2.97 -9.78
C GLU A 124 -2.04 3.30 -8.51
N ALA A 125 -0.88 3.90 -8.72
CA ALA A 125 0.01 4.34 -7.66
C ALA A 125 0.65 5.67 -8.05
N TYR A 126 0.92 6.51 -7.07
CA TYR A 126 1.33 7.88 -7.31
C TYR A 126 2.50 8.25 -6.39
N GLY A 127 3.51 8.92 -6.99
CA GLY A 127 4.64 9.46 -6.27
C GLY A 127 5.54 8.39 -5.65
N TYR A 128 5.64 7.20 -6.25
CA TYR A 128 6.58 6.19 -5.78
C TYR A 128 8.01 6.68 -5.94
N GLU A 129 8.72 6.75 -4.84
CA GLU A 129 10.13 7.08 -4.88
C GLU A 129 10.95 5.88 -5.39
N TYR A 130 11.80 6.15 -6.39
CA TYR A 130 12.88 5.27 -6.84
C TYR A 130 14.19 5.92 -6.53
N ARG A 131 15.06 5.21 -5.81
CA ARG A 131 16.44 5.60 -5.49
C ARG A 131 17.38 4.68 -6.22
N ILE A 132 18.21 5.22 -7.11
CA ILE A 132 19.15 4.41 -7.86
C ILE A 132 20.56 5.01 -7.79
N ARG A 133 21.55 4.14 -7.70
CA ARG A 133 22.97 4.49 -7.83
C ARG A 133 23.55 3.85 -9.06
N LEU A 134 24.38 4.57 -9.78
CA LEU A 134 25.04 4.06 -10.97
C LEU A 134 26.48 3.64 -10.69
N THR A 135 26.95 2.69 -11.50
CA THR A 135 28.37 2.33 -11.63
C THR A 135 28.73 2.25 -13.13
N GLU A 136 29.99 2.48 -13.44
CA GLU A 136 30.49 2.29 -14.82
C GLU A 136 31.25 0.98 -14.90
N GLU A 137 30.81 0.07 -15.78
CA GLU A 137 31.47 -1.20 -16.08
C GLU A 137 31.75 -1.29 -17.58
N ASN A 138 33.05 -1.41 -17.96
CA ASN A 138 33.46 -1.55 -19.36
C ASN A 138 32.93 -0.40 -20.26
N GLY A 139 32.87 0.82 -19.78
CA GLY A 139 32.41 1.98 -20.53
C GLY A 139 30.89 2.06 -20.69
N LYS A 140 30.12 1.35 -19.85
CA LYS A 140 28.66 1.41 -19.79
C LYS A 140 28.21 1.70 -18.35
N PHE A 141 27.22 2.54 -18.22
CA PHE A 141 26.54 2.73 -16.95
C PHE A 141 25.58 1.57 -16.69
N LEU A 142 25.54 1.11 -15.43
CA LEU A 142 24.59 0.14 -14.89
C LEU A 142 24.08 0.64 -13.55
N ILE A 143 22.88 0.26 -13.17
CA ILE A 143 22.36 0.47 -11.82
C ILE A 143 23.07 -0.48 -10.87
N SER A 144 23.81 0.06 -9.90
CA SER A 144 24.54 -0.72 -8.87
C SER A 144 23.79 -0.84 -7.56
N ASP A 145 22.79 0.01 -7.35
CA ASP A 145 21.91 -0.02 -6.19
C ASP A 145 20.54 0.50 -6.60
N ILE A 146 19.47 -0.13 -6.09
CA ILE A 146 18.09 0.27 -6.36
C ILE A 146 17.21 -0.05 -5.15
N ASP A 147 16.48 0.93 -4.69
CA ASP A 147 15.37 0.79 -3.76
C ASP A 147 14.15 1.57 -4.27
N THR A 148 12.95 1.14 -3.88
CA THR A 148 11.73 1.81 -4.26
C THR A 148 10.60 1.50 -3.29
N GLU A 149 9.66 2.43 -3.19
CA GLU A 149 8.38 2.28 -2.50
C GLU A 149 7.29 1.64 -3.40
N GLU A 150 7.66 1.18 -4.62
CA GLU A 150 6.72 0.49 -5.50
C GLU A 150 6.03 -0.65 -4.75
N MET A 151 4.69 -0.66 -4.83
CA MET A 151 3.81 -1.48 -3.99
C MET A 151 4.12 -2.98 -4.06
N ASN A 152 4.40 -3.50 -5.27
CA ASN A 152 4.71 -4.91 -5.44
C ASN A 152 6.09 -5.25 -4.86
N PHE A 153 7.07 -4.34 -4.98
CA PHE A 153 8.37 -4.50 -4.36
C PHE A 153 8.29 -4.36 -2.83
N TYR A 154 7.49 -3.43 -2.33
CA TYR A 154 7.20 -3.29 -0.90
C TYR A 154 6.55 -4.56 -0.34
N GLY A 155 5.53 -5.09 -1.02
CA GLY A 155 4.88 -6.36 -0.65
C GLY A 155 5.85 -7.53 -0.66
N PHE A 156 6.73 -7.62 -1.67
CA PHE A 156 7.80 -8.62 -1.72
C PHE A 156 8.76 -8.51 -0.53
N LYS A 157 9.20 -7.28 -0.20
CA LYS A 157 10.05 -7.03 0.99
C LYS A 157 9.38 -7.51 2.27
N ASN A 158 8.10 -7.21 2.46
CA ASN A 158 7.33 -7.68 3.62
C ASN A 158 7.27 -9.22 3.72
N LEU A 159 7.01 -9.89 2.60
CA LEU A 159 6.94 -11.35 2.56
C LEU A 159 8.25 -12.01 2.97
N ILE A 160 9.39 -11.54 2.45
CA ILE A 160 10.71 -12.14 2.78
C ILE A 160 11.21 -11.73 4.17
N ALA A 161 10.76 -10.62 4.71
CA ALA A 161 11.07 -10.19 6.09
C ALA A 161 10.25 -10.97 7.14
N GLY A 162 9.33 -11.84 6.74
CA GLY A 162 8.48 -12.61 7.65
C GLY A 162 7.45 -11.75 8.38
N GLY A 163 6.94 -10.69 7.72
CA GLY A 163 5.92 -9.82 8.30
C GLY A 163 6.41 -9.07 9.53
N ALA A 164 7.65 -8.62 9.52
CA ALA A 164 8.27 -7.92 10.65
C ALA A 164 7.34 -6.82 11.21
N GLU A 165 7.28 -6.72 12.53
CA GLU A 165 6.35 -5.95 13.40
C GLU A 165 6.17 -4.45 13.10
N SER A 166 6.65 -3.94 12.00
CA SER A 166 6.70 -2.50 11.76
C SER A 166 5.99 -2.12 10.47
N GLY A 167 4.92 -1.35 10.57
CA GLY A 167 4.45 -0.47 9.50
C GLY A 167 5.46 0.64 9.19
N ILE A 168 6.76 0.36 9.33
CA ILE A 168 7.89 1.19 8.93
C ILE A 168 8.31 0.66 7.57
N ALA A 169 8.44 1.54 6.58
CA ALA A 169 9.02 1.20 5.29
C ALA A 169 10.38 0.52 5.52
N LEU A 170 10.45 -0.78 5.18
CA LEU A 170 11.70 -1.53 5.29
C LEU A 170 12.61 -1.06 4.17
N MET A 171 13.76 -0.48 4.54
CA MET A 171 14.81 -0.18 3.56
C MET A 171 15.42 -1.50 3.06
N SER A 172 15.79 -1.56 1.78
CA SER A 172 16.37 -2.76 1.18
C SER A 172 17.61 -3.27 1.92
N ASP A 173 18.37 -2.37 2.52
CA ASP A 173 19.59 -2.69 3.27
C ASP A 173 19.34 -3.52 4.54
N ASP A 174 18.14 -3.46 5.09
CA ASP A 174 17.73 -4.21 6.29
C ASP A 174 17.29 -5.63 5.99
N ILE A 175 17.13 -6.00 4.71
CA ILE A 175 16.53 -7.25 4.27
C ILE A 175 17.59 -8.12 3.57
N ALA A 176 17.85 -9.30 4.12
CA ALA A 176 18.73 -10.26 3.49
C ALA A 176 18.06 -10.96 2.30
N PRO A 177 18.77 -11.13 1.16
CA PRO A 177 18.29 -11.95 0.06
C PRO A 177 17.97 -13.38 0.52
N VAL A 178 16.95 -13.98 -0.09
CA VAL A 178 16.51 -15.36 0.22
C VAL A 178 16.96 -16.38 -0.84
N SER A 179 16.80 -17.66 -0.57
CA SER A 179 17.11 -18.71 -1.54
C SER A 179 16.07 -18.79 -2.68
N THR A 180 16.44 -19.33 -3.82
CA THR A 180 15.49 -19.62 -4.91
C THR A 180 14.36 -20.55 -4.46
N ASP A 181 14.67 -21.57 -3.65
CA ASP A 181 13.63 -22.48 -3.08
C ASP A 181 12.60 -21.71 -2.25
N THR A 182 13.02 -20.67 -1.53
CA THR A 182 12.10 -19.78 -0.79
C THR A 182 11.22 -18.97 -1.75
N LEU A 183 11.80 -18.43 -2.82
CA LEU A 183 11.03 -17.68 -3.84
C LEU A 183 10.01 -18.59 -4.53
N ASP A 184 10.38 -19.82 -4.87
CA ASP A 184 9.47 -20.79 -5.48
C ASP A 184 8.33 -21.18 -4.53
N ALA A 185 8.60 -21.31 -3.23
CA ALA A 185 7.56 -21.53 -2.22
C ALA A 185 6.59 -20.33 -2.11
N MET A 186 7.10 -19.11 -2.16
CA MET A 186 6.26 -17.88 -2.16
C MET A 186 5.39 -17.77 -3.43
N ILE A 187 5.91 -18.19 -4.58
CA ILE A 187 5.15 -18.26 -5.84
C ILE A 187 4.01 -19.28 -5.72
N ALA A 188 4.28 -20.45 -5.15
CA ALA A 188 3.28 -21.49 -4.92
C ALA A 188 2.19 -21.03 -3.95
N ASP A 189 2.55 -20.38 -2.84
CA ASP A 189 1.56 -19.83 -1.87
C ASP A 189 0.64 -18.79 -2.52
N TYR A 190 1.18 -17.95 -3.40
CA TYR A 190 0.36 -16.99 -4.13
C TYR A 190 -0.61 -17.67 -5.12
N ALA A 191 -0.18 -18.75 -5.77
CA ALA A 191 -1.08 -19.56 -6.62
C ALA A 191 -2.19 -20.22 -5.82
N ASP A 192 -1.86 -20.77 -4.65
CA ASP A 192 -2.84 -21.37 -3.71
C ASP A 192 -3.83 -20.30 -3.20
N MET A 193 -3.37 -19.07 -2.95
CA MET A 193 -4.23 -17.94 -2.60
C MET A 193 -5.27 -17.68 -3.69
N LYS A 194 -4.86 -17.65 -4.94
CA LYS A 194 -5.76 -17.39 -6.09
C LYS A 194 -6.73 -18.53 -6.31
N GLU A 195 -6.32 -19.78 -6.12
CA GLU A 195 -7.21 -20.94 -6.17
C GLU A 195 -8.26 -20.86 -5.05
N THR A 196 -7.84 -20.48 -3.84
CA THR A 196 -8.74 -20.25 -2.70
C THR A 196 -9.79 -19.19 -3.02
N MET A 197 -9.37 -18.02 -3.54
CA MET A 197 -10.30 -16.95 -3.96
C MET A 197 -11.30 -17.46 -5.00
N SER A 198 -10.83 -18.20 -5.99
CA SER A 198 -11.67 -18.73 -7.08
C SER A 198 -12.66 -19.80 -6.61
N SER A 199 -12.35 -20.52 -5.53
CA SER A 199 -13.22 -21.55 -4.96
C SER A 199 -14.32 -21.00 -4.05
N MET A 200 -14.27 -19.72 -3.68
CA MET A 200 -15.31 -19.11 -2.84
C MET A 200 -16.64 -19.05 -3.59
N VAL A 201 -17.68 -19.66 -3.00
CA VAL A 201 -19.03 -19.60 -3.55
C VAL A 201 -19.61 -18.23 -3.27
N ILE A 202 -19.92 -17.48 -4.32
CA ILE A 202 -20.55 -16.16 -4.25
C ILE A 202 -22.04 -16.30 -4.60
N ASP A 203 -22.93 -15.83 -3.71
CA ASP A 203 -24.32 -15.70 -4.06
C ASP A 203 -24.47 -14.49 -4.99
N SER A 204 -24.92 -14.73 -6.22
CA SER A 204 -25.07 -13.69 -7.24
C SER A 204 -26.08 -12.59 -6.85
N ALA A 205 -26.97 -12.87 -5.88
CA ALA A 205 -27.94 -11.90 -5.39
C ALA A 205 -27.28 -10.80 -4.49
N ASP A 206 -26.09 -11.09 -3.94
CA ASP A 206 -25.38 -10.17 -3.06
C ASP A 206 -24.31 -9.34 -3.83
N ILE A 207 -24.18 -9.56 -5.14
CA ILE A 207 -23.24 -8.81 -5.97
C ILE A 207 -23.74 -7.37 -6.14
N VAL A 208 -22.87 -6.42 -5.81
CA VAL A 208 -23.10 -4.98 -5.94
C VAL A 208 -22.08 -4.37 -6.88
N ASP A 209 -22.57 -3.64 -7.88
CA ASP A 209 -21.72 -2.73 -8.66
C ASP A 209 -21.61 -1.39 -7.92
N MET A 210 -20.56 -1.27 -7.14
CA MET A 210 -20.31 -0.10 -6.30
C MET A 210 -20.00 1.15 -7.12
N ASP A 211 -19.53 0.99 -8.35
CA ASP A 211 -19.27 2.14 -9.23
C ASP A 211 -20.60 2.68 -9.79
N ALA A 212 -21.52 1.81 -10.20
CA ALA A 212 -22.86 2.23 -10.60
C ALA A 212 -23.66 2.86 -9.45
N GLU A 213 -23.54 2.35 -8.22
CA GLU A 213 -24.13 3.00 -7.03
C GLU A 213 -23.58 4.42 -6.83
N HIS A 214 -22.26 4.60 -7.02
CA HIS A 214 -21.64 5.91 -6.91
C HIS A 214 -22.09 6.88 -7.99
N GLU A 215 -22.20 6.44 -9.25
CA GLU A 215 -22.71 7.26 -10.34
C GLU A 215 -24.14 7.75 -10.04
N ALA A 216 -25.01 6.85 -9.57
CA ALA A 216 -26.38 7.20 -9.16
C ALA A 216 -26.39 8.20 -7.97
N TYR A 217 -25.51 8.04 -7.00
CA TYR A 217 -25.33 8.99 -5.90
C TYR A 217 -24.92 10.38 -6.41
N MET A 218 -23.96 10.44 -7.33
CA MET A 218 -23.48 11.70 -7.90
C MET A 218 -24.57 12.41 -8.69
N GLU A 219 -25.38 11.68 -9.47
CA GLU A 219 -26.53 12.23 -10.19
C GLU A 219 -27.57 12.80 -9.22
N ALA A 220 -27.91 12.06 -8.15
CA ALA A 220 -28.85 12.50 -7.12
C ALA A 220 -28.35 13.74 -6.36
N MET A 221 -27.05 13.83 -6.09
CA MET A 221 -26.43 14.99 -5.46
C MET A 221 -26.48 16.23 -6.36
N LEU A 222 -26.12 16.08 -7.65
CA LEU A 222 -26.15 17.18 -8.62
C LEU A 222 -27.57 17.68 -8.91
N SER A 223 -28.58 16.81 -8.85
CA SER A 223 -30.01 17.17 -8.98
C SER A 223 -30.60 17.82 -7.74
N GLY A 224 -29.85 17.90 -6.63
CA GLY A 224 -30.33 18.41 -5.35
C GLY A 224 -31.33 17.49 -4.65
N SER A 225 -31.42 16.22 -5.05
CA SER A 225 -32.34 15.24 -4.48
C SER A 225 -31.86 14.69 -3.12
N ILE A 226 -30.59 14.87 -2.78
CA ILE A 226 -30.01 14.47 -1.49
C ILE A 226 -30.07 15.67 -0.55
N ALA A 227 -30.90 15.57 0.51
CA ALA A 227 -30.97 16.57 1.58
C ALA A 227 -30.15 16.14 2.79
N GLU A 228 -29.41 17.08 3.39
CA GLU A 228 -28.73 16.85 4.67
C GLU A 228 -29.78 16.67 5.79
N PRO A 229 -29.75 15.56 6.55
CA PRO A 229 -30.69 15.38 7.68
C PRO A 229 -30.35 16.33 8.82
N ALA A 230 -31.34 17.00 9.33
CA ALA A 230 -31.28 17.77 10.61
C ALA A 230 -31.41 16.78 11.78
N ALA A 231 -30.33 16.19 12.25
CA ALA A 231 -30.37 15.18 13.30
C ALA A 231 -29.24 15.33 14.33
N THR A 232 -29.50 14.95 15.56
CA THR A 232 -28.51 14.79 16.63
C THR A 232 -27.67 13.50 16.48
N SER A 233 -28.12 12.54 15.68
CA SER A 233 -27.40 11.36 15.32
C SER A 233 -27.08 11.42 13.81
N TYR A 234 -25.83 11.22 13.47
CA TYR A 234 -25.34 11.33 12.09
C TYR A 234 -25.21 9.94 11.49
N SER A 235 -25.99 9.68 10.43
CA SER A 235 -25.83 8.48 9.63
C SER A 235 -24.50 8.52 8.88
N TYR A 236 -23.87 7.37 8.76
CA TYR A 236 -22.69 7.23 7.94
C TYR A 236 -23.08 7.17 6.45
N ASP A 237 -22.65 8.16 5.69
CA ASP A 237 -22.83 8.22 4.24
C ASP A 237 -21.54 7.67 3.58
N ARG A 238 -21.59 6.41 3.18
CA ARG A 238 -20.48 5.70 2.58
C ARG A 238 -20.01 6.34 1.27
N GLU A 239 -20.94 6.88 0.47
CA GLU A 239 -20.64 7.49 -0.82
C GLU A 239 -19.94 8.84 -0.66
N ARG A 240 -20.28 9.61 0.39
CA ARG A 240 -19.52 10.83 0.72
C ARG A 240 -18.09 10.49 1.15
N GLY A 241 -17.90 9.43 1.93
CA GLY A 241 -16.58 8.94 2.29
C GLY A 241 -15.77 8.53 1.06
N ARG A 242 -16.39 7.81 0.13
CA ARG A 242 -15.79 7.45 -1.16
C ARG A 242 -15.42 8.70 -1.97
N ARG A 243 -16.34 9.66 -2.10
CA ARG A 243 -16.09 10.91 -2.84
C ARG A 243 -14.87 11.66 -2.30
N TYR A 244 -14.76 11.70 -0.97
CA TYR A 244 -13.56 12.26 -0.34
C TYR A 244 -12.30 11.47 -0.74
N ALA A 245 -12.37 10.15 -0.69
CA ALA A 245 -11.26 9.29 -1.07
C ALA A 245 -10.84 9.51 -2.53
N ASP A 246 -11.78 9.56 -3.46
CA ASP A 246 -11.51 9.78 -4.88
C ASP A 246 -10.81 11.11 -5.18
N LEU A 247 -11.02 12.14 -4.33
CA LEU A 247 -10.40 13.46 -4.51
C LEU A 247 -8.99 13.58 -3.90
N TYR A 248 -8.68 12.79 -2.86
CA TYR A 248 -7.52 13.06 -2.02
C TYR A 248 -6.56 11.85 -1.84
N TYR A 249 -6.76 10.75 -2.56
CA TYR A 249 -5.95 9.53 -2.37
C TYR A 249 -4.54 9.60 -2.97
N THR A 250 -4.27 10.55 -3.86
CA THR A 250 -2.94 10.72 -4.45
C THR A 250 -2.06 11.60 -3.57
N GLU A 251 -0.76 11.45 -3.66
CA GLU A 251 0.18 12.27 -2.91
C GLU A 251 0.02 13.76 -3.24
N SER A 252 0.03 14.12 -4.53
CA SER A 252 -0.15 15.50 -4.99
C SER A 252 -1.54 16.06 -4.67
N GLY A 253 -2.55 15.20 -4.63
CA GLY A 253 -3.94 15.56 -4.32
C GLY A 253 -4.28 15.53 -2.83
N ARG A 254 -3.40 15.05 -1.96
CA ARG A 254 -3.70 14.88 -0.53
C ARG A 254 -4.25 16.14 0.15
N ASN A 255 -5.16 15.94 1.10
CA ASN A 255 -5.75 17.05 1.83
C ASN A 255 -4.75 17.66 2.84
N THR A 256 -4.19 18.81 2.52
CA THR A 256 -3.21 19.53 3.34
C THR A 256 -3.78 20.14 4.63
N CYS A 257 -5.09 20.03 4.88
CA CYS A 257 -5.70 20.40 6.16
C CYS A 257 -5.41 19.41 7.29
N PHE A 258 -4.90 18.22 6.94
CA PHE A 258 -4.48 17.20 7.89
C PHE A 258 -2.96 17.01 7.84
N TYR A 259 -2.41 16.57 8.98
CA TYR A 259 -1.00 16.25 9.09
C TYR A 259 -0.66 15.04 8.23
N ASN A 260 0.47 15.08 7.54
CA ASN A 260 1.01 13.93 6.82
C ASN A 260 1.94 13.14 7.74
N PHE A 261 1.59 11.88 7.98
CA PHE A 261 2.41 10.95 8.76
C PHE A 261 3.32 10.08 7.89
N ASP A 262 3.30 10.28 6.59
CA ASP A 262 4.18 9.55 5.67
C ASP A 262 5.65 9.76 6.03
N GLY A 263 6.47 8.70 5.97
CA GLY A 263 7.84 8.72 6.47
C GLY A 263 7.99 8.83 8.01
N LYS A 264 6.86 8.79 8.79
CA LYS A 264 6.85 8.97 10.25
C LYS A 264 6.05 7.90 11.00
N GLY A 265 6.04 6.69 10.47
CA GLY A 265 5.28 5.57 11.04
C GLY A 265 3.99 5.24 10.28
N GLY A 266 3.76 5.87 9.13
CA GLY A 266 2.69 5.56 8.20
C GLY A 266 1.44 6.43 8.35
N ASP A 267 0.84 6.78 7.22
CA ASP A 267 -0.34 7.65 7.09
C ASP A 267 -1.67 6.88 6.90
N CYS A 268 -1.62 5.55 6.84
CA CYS A 268 -2.75 4.70 6.46
C CYS A 268 -4.01 4.90 7.31
N THR A 269 -3.88 4.94 8.65
CA THR A 269 -5.02 5.11 9.56
C THR A 269 -5.47 6.57 9.63
N ASN A 270 -4.56 7.54 9.52
CA ASN A 270 -4.90 8.95 9.35
C ASN A 270 -5.75 9.13 8.08
N TRP A 271 -5.39 8.48 7.00
CA TRP A 271 -6.13 8.49 5.74
C TRP A 271 -7.54 7.93 5.88
N VAL A 272 -7.70 6.70 6.37
CA VAL A 272 -9.04 6.10 6.51
C VAL A 272 -9.91 6.87 7.50
N SER A 273 -9.33 7.47 8.54
CA SER A 273 -10.04 8.35 9.46
C SER A 273 -10.58 9.61 8.78
N GLN A 274 -9.86 10.19 7.82
CA GLN A 274 -10.34 11.32 7.02
C GLN A 274 -11.53 10.91 6.16
N CYS A 275 -11.48 9.75 5.50
CA CYS A 275 -12.58 9.23 4.69
C CYS A 275 -13.83 8.97 5.55
N VAL A 276 -13.67 8.40 6.74
CA VAL A 276 -14.75 8.15 7.70
C VAL A 276 -15.31 9.46 8.24
N TRP A 277 -14.47 10.44 8.57
CA TRP A 277 -14.88 11.78 8.95
C TRP A 277 -15.74 12.46 7.88
N ALA A 278 -15.33 12.35 6.62
CA ALA A 278 -16.10 12.83 5.49
C ALA A 278 -17.47 12.12 5.42
N GLY A 279 -17.49 10.79 5.55
CA GLY A 279 -18.71 9.99 5.56
C GLY A 279 -19.73 10.42 6.62
N TYR A 280 -19.28 10.87 7.78
CA TYR A 280 -20.16 11.45 8.80
C TYR A 280 -20.54 12.92 8.56
N GLY A 281 -20.09 13.55 7.47
CA GLY A 281 -20.41 14.95 7.13
C GLY A 281 -19.49 15.97 7.79
N GLY A 282 -18.28 15.59 8.13
CA GLY A 282 -17.22 16.52 8.52
C GLY A 282 -16.78 17.39 7.34
N TRP A 283 -16.83 16.81 6.15
CA TRP A 283 -16.60 17.42 4.86
C TRP A 283 -17.87 17.39 4.00
N THR A 284 -18.01 18.36 3.14
CA THR A 284 -19.06 18.43 2.11
C THR A 284 -18.39 18.73 0.77
N ASP A 285 -18.87 18.10 -0.30
CA ASP A 285 -18.29 18.31 -1.63
C ASP A 285 -18.33 19.80 -2.03
N GLY A 286 -17.21 20.31 -2.56
CA GLY A 286 -17.04 21.72 -2.85
C GLY A 286 -16.57 22.59 -1.67
N ASP A 287 -16.35 22.00 -0.49
CA ASP A 287 -15.74 22.72 0.64
C ASP A 287 -14.38 23.29 0.25
N SER A 288 -14.21 24.60 0.40
CA SER A 288 -12.90 25.24 0.22
C SER A 288 -11.93 24.81 1.33
N VAL A 289 -10.62 24.94 1.11
CA VAL A 289 -9.60 24.73 2.14
C VAL A 289 -9.92 25.54 3.41
N ALA A 290 -10.39 26.78 3.25
CA ALA A 290 -10.79 27.62 4.41
C ALA A 290 -11.98 27.02 5.17
N THR A 291 -12.99 26.51 4.46
CA THR A 291 -14.14 25.83 5.06
C THR A 291 -13.70 24.56 5.79
N MET A 292 -12.88 23.73 5.16
CA MET A 292 -12.33 22.51 5.79
C MET A 292 -11.54 22.84 7.06
N LYS A 293 -10.65 23.82 7.02
CA LYS A 293 -9.91 24.27 8.22
C LYS A 293 -10.83 24.76 9.32
N ALA A 294 -11.92 25.46 8.98
CA ALA A 294 -12.92 25.90 9.95
C ALA A 294 -13.68 24.71 10.57
N ASN A 295 -14.10 23.74 9.75
CA ASN A 295 -14.75 22.50 10.19
C ASN A 295 -13.84 21.71 11.16
N ILE A 296 -12.56 21.52 10.79
CA ILE A 296 -11.56 20.83 11.61
C ILE A 296 -11.32 21.58 12.93
N LYS A 297 -11.16 22.90 12.88
CA LYS A 297 -10.99 23.74 14.08
C LYS A 297 -12.21 23.66 15.02
N ALA A 298 -13.41 23.63 14.46
CA ALA A 298 -14.65 23.45 15.20
C ALA A 298 -14.88 22.00 15.64
N ARG A 299 -14.04 21.06 15.22
CA ARG A 299 -14.20 19.59 15.43
C ARG A 299 -15.54 19.05 14.94
N LYS A 300 -16.01 19.59 13.82
CA LYS A 300 -17.21 19.09 13.17
C LYS A 300 -17.06 17.60 12.89
N ARG A 301 -17.92 16.77 13.47
CA ARG A 301 -17.88 15.29 13.36
C ARG A 301 -16.57 14.64 13.84
N MET A 302 -15.96 15.19 14.87
CA MET A 302 -14.82 14.63 15.59
C MET A 302 -15.14 14.58 17.08
N GLN A 303 -14.38 13.81 17.85
CA GLN A 303 -14.51 13.87 19.31
C GLN A 303 -14.11 15.26 19.82
N PRO A 304 -14.88 15.83 20.77
CA PRO A 304 -14.78 17.26 21.11
C PRO A 304 -13.53 17.65 21.89
N SER A 305 -12.91 16.69 22.58
CA SER A 305 -11.76 16.95 23.45
C SER A 305 -10.42 16.81 22.69
N THR A 306 -9.40 17.57 23.08
CA THR A 306 -8.01 17.46 22.59
C THR A 306 -7.21 16.40 23.35
N ASN A 307 -7.84 15.50 24.10
CA ASN A 307 -7.12 14.39 24.71
C ASN A 307 -6.36 13.61 23.63
N ALA A 308 -5.10 13.32 23.87
CA ALA A 308 -4.21 12.64 22.93
C ALA A 308 -4.74 11.27 22.45
N THR A 309 -5.65 10.64 23.19
CA THR A 309 -6.31 9.38 22.80
C THR A 309 -7.53 9.55 21.92
N ASN A 310 -8.07 10.77 21.75
CA ASN A 310 -9.33 10.97 21.04
C ASN A 310 -9.20 10.85 19.52
N TRP A 311 -10.37 10.68 18.87
CA TRP A 311 -10.50 10.62 17.43
C TRP A 311 -10.67 12.03 16.85
N TYR A 312 -9.57 12.64 16.47
CA TYR A 312 -9.49 13.94 15.78
C TYR A 312 -8.17 14.06 14.99
N GLY A 313 -8.21 14.82 13.91
CA GLY A 313 -7.02 15.17 13.12
C GLY A 313 -7.01 16.65 12.74
N HIS A 314 -5.84 17.22 12.51
CA HIS A 314 -5.62 18.59 12.02
C HIS A 314 -4.22 18.73 11.41
N GLU A 315 -3.92 19.89 10.81
CA GLU A 315 -2.66 20.14 10.08
C GLU A 315 -1.35 19.96 10.89
N ASN A 316 -1.41 19.95 12.22
CA ASN A 316 -0.23 19.83 13.09
C ASN A 316 -0.17 18.49 13.85
N GLY A 317 -1.06 17.55 13.57
CA GLY A 317 -1.10 16.24 14.22
C GLY A 317 -2.49 15.65 14.33
N ALA A 318 -2.58 14.55 15.08
CA ALA A 318 -3.83 13.84 15.34
C ALA A 318 -3.83 13.14 16.70
N GLY A 319 -4.99 12.76 17.18
CA GLY A 319 -5.10 11.89 18.35
C GLY A 319 -4.81 10.43 18.01
N TYR A 320 -4.47 9.64 19.02
CA TYR A 320 -4.11 8.22 18.87
C TYR A 320 -5.19 7.42 18.13
N ASN A 321 -6.45 7.58 18.50
CA ASN A 321 -7.55 6.84 17.86
C ASN A 321 -7.82 7.27 16.41
N TRP A 322 -7.25 8.38 15.96
CA TRP A 322 -7.32 8.83 14.57
C TRP A 322 -6.21 8.25 13.70
N SER A 323 -4.99 8.14 14.23
CA SER A 323 -3.79 7.82 13.47
C SER A 323 -3.22 6.43 13.73
N ASN A 324 -3.75 5.68 14.70
CA ASN A 324 -3.26 4.35 15.06
C ASN A 324 -4.26 3.25 14.68
N VAL A 325 -3.79 2.20 14.04
CA VAL A 325 -4.60 1.07 13.52
C VAL A 325 -5.45 0.45 14.62
N SER A 326 -4.82 0.05 15.74
CA SER A 326 -5.52 -0.59 16.86
C SER A 326 -6.38 0.40 17.64
N GLY A 327 -5.93 1.66 17.79
CA GLY A 327 -6.69 2.71 18.44
C GLY A 327 -8.01 3.00 17.72
N PHE A 328 -7.96 3.10 16.39
CA PHE A 328 -9.15 3.31 15.56
C PHE A 328 -10.14 2.14 15.67
N TRP A 329 -9.66 0.90 15.56
CA TRP A 329 -10.48 -0.30 15.73
C TRP A 329 -11.20 -0.32 17.09
N ASN A 330 -10.41 -0.19 18.15
CA ASN A 330 -10.94 -0.26 19.52
C ASN A 330 -12.00 0.82 19.78
N LEU A 331 -11.78 2.03 19.25
CA LEU A 331 -12.77 3.11 19.38
C LEU A 331 -14.06 2.74 18.65
N VAL A 332 -14.00 2.42 17.35
CA VAL A 332 -15.18 2.18 16.52
C VAL A 332 -16.01 1.02 17.06
N THR A 333 -15.37 -0.09 17.43
CA THR A 333 -16.05 -1.30 17.91
C THR A 333 -16.58 -1.18 19.35
N SER A 334 -16.05 -0.26 20.14
CA SER A 334 -16.60 0.04 21.47
C SER A 334 -17.94 0.78 21.43
N ASN A 335 -18.34 1.28 20.25
CA ASN A 335 -19.53 2.10 20.05
C ASN A 335 -19.62 3.25 21.08
N PRO A 336 -18.67 4.18 21.08
CA PRO A 336 -18.60 5.23 22.08
C PRO A 336 -19.83 6.14 22.00
N THR A 337 -20.18 6.77 23.13
CA THR A 337 -21.26 7.75 23.18
C THR A 337 -21.04 8.92 22.23
N THR A 338 -19.76 9.27 21.96
CA THR A 338 -19.34 10.33 21.03
C THR A 338 -18.16 9.84 20.21
N GLY A 339 -18.31 9.82 18.89
CA GLY A 339 -17.29 9.37 17.95
C GLY A 339 -17.85 8.37 16.94
N PRO A 340 -17.04 7.87 16.02
CA PRO A 340 -17.47 6.90 15.03
C PRO A 340 -17.88 5.58 15.69
N ASN A 341 -19.01 5.03 15.25
CA ASN A 341 -19.56 3.76 15.71
C ASN A 341 -19.58 2.73 14.58
N GLY A 342 -19.45 1.45 14.92
CA GLY A 342 -19.51 0.39 13.94
C GLY A 342 -19.38 -1.01 14.51
N THR A 343 -19.42 -1.98 13.62
CA THR A 343 -19.22 -3.39 13.91
C THR A 343 -17.90 -3.85 13.32
N GLY A 344 -17.09 -4.49 14.14
CA GLY A 344 -15.89 -5.21 13.70
C GLY A 344 -16.23 -6.65 13.32
N CYS A 345 -15.64 -7.13 12.22
CA CYS A 345 -15.77 -8.50 11.73
C CYS A 345 -14.38 -9.08 11.50
N TYR A 346 -14.24 -10.41 11.63
CA TYR A 346 -13.04 -11.20 11.29
C TYR A 346 -11.78 -10.83 12.08
N ASP A 347 -11.93 -10.28 13.30
CA ASP A 347 -10.77 -9.91 14.11
C ASP A 347 -9.94 -11.13 14.49
N ASN A 348 -8.64 -11.07 14.20
CA ASN A 348 -7.69 -12.15 14.43
C ASN A 348 -8.01 -13.46 13.68
N GLU A 349 -8.65 -13.37 12.53
CA GLU A 349 -8.95 -14.51 11.67
C GLU A 349 -8.07 -14.47 10.42
N LEU A 350 -7.50 -15.62 10.07
CA LEU A 350 -6.77 -15.79 8.80
C LEU A 350 -7.76 -15.62 7.66
N TRP A 351 -7.47 -14.72 6.72
CA TRP A 351 -8.39 -14.38 5.64
C TRP A 351 -8.91 -15.60 4.89
N SER A 352 -8.04 -16.53 4.49
CA SER A 352 -8.38 -17.71 3.68
C SER A 352 -9.33 -18.70 4.36
N THR A 353 -9.43 -18.65 5.68
CA THR A 353 -10.29 -19.58 6.49
C THR A 353 -11.36 -18.86 7.28
N SER A 354 -11.40 -17.54 7.31
CA SER A 354 -12.37 -16.73 8.05
C SER A 354 -13.80 -16.87 7.54
N GLY A 355 -13.97 -17.31 6.30
CA GLY A 355 -15.26 -17.33 5.62
C GLY A 355 -15.72 -15.96 5.08
N MET A 356 -14.85 -14.95 5.11
CA MET A 356 -15.12 -13.65 4.50
C MET A 356 -15.40 -13.82 3.00
N LYS A 357 -16.51 -13.24 2.53
CA LYS A 357 -16.88 -13.26 1.12
C LYS A 357 -16.61 -11.89 0.49
N SER A 358 -16.28 -11.88 -0.80
CA SER A 358 -16.15 -10.62 -1.54
C SER A 358 -17.42 -9.78 -1.48
N THR A 359 -18.62 -10.42 -1.56
CA THR A 359 -19.93 -9.77 -1.49
C THR A 359 -20.22 -9.05 -0.16
N GLU A 360 -19.44 -9.31 0.88
CA GLU A 360 -19.57 -8.61 2.17
C GLU A 360 -18.71 -7.33 2.24
N VAL A 361 -17.84 -7.13 1.25
CA VAL A 361 -16.95 -5.97 1.17
C VAL A 361 -17.58 -4.94 0.24
N VAL A 362 -17.99 -3.81 0.80
CA VAL A 362 -18.67 -2.74 0.06
C VAL A 362 -18.06 -1.37 0.36
N THR A 363 -18.32 -0.42 -0.51
CA THR A 363 -17.88 0.99 -0.40
C THR A 363 -18.06 1.53 1.02
N GLY A 364 -17.08 2.29 1.48
CA GLY A 364 -17.13 3.00 2.74
C GLY A 364 -16.68 2.19 3.95
N GLN A 365 -16.33 0.94 3.78
CA GLN A 365 -15.76 0.11 4.84
C GLN A 365 -14.25 0.33 4.95
N VAL A 366 -13.70 0.01 6.13
CA VAL A 366 -12.27 0.00 6.38
C VAL A 366 -11.81 -1.42 6.60
N LEU A 367 -10.75 -1.79 5.92
CA LEU A 367 -10.03 -3.04 6.09
C LEU A 367 -8.74 -2.78 6.85
N GLN A 368 -8.40 -3.66 7.78
CA GLN A 368 -7.13 -3.61 8.48
C GLN A 368 -6.45 -4.97 8.41
N VAL A 369 -5.14 -4.97 8.20
CA VAL A 369 -4.37 -6.20 7.97
C VAL A 369 -3.16 -6.30 8.89
N LYS A 370 -2.74 -7.52 9.11
CA LYS A 370 -1.45 -7.92 9.69
C LYS A 370 -0.93 -9.17 9.03
N ASP A 371 0.36 -9.37 9.06
CA ASP A 371 0.99 -10.62 8.69
C ASP A 371 1.21 -11.49 9.94
N GLY A 372 0.74 -12.72 9.88
CA GLY A 372 0.84 -13.70 10.96
C GLY A 372 -0.12 -13.48 12.14
N GLU A 373 -0.38 -14.58 12.87
CA GLU A 373 -1.34 -14.60 13.98
C GLU A 373 -0.91 -13.74 15.17
N SER A 374 0.38 -13.78 15.51
CA SER A 374 0.94 -13.06 16.65
C SER A 374 1.26 -11.59 16.38
N GLY A 375 1.24 -11.17 15.10
CA GLY A 375 1.53 -9.80 14.70
C GLY A 375 0.46 -8.80 15.16
N SER A 376 0.82 -7.52 15.24
CA SER A 376 -0.11 -6.42 15.44
C SER A 376 -0.68 -5.98 14.10
N TYR A 377 -1.96 -5.56 14.06
CA TYR A 377 -2.52 -4.92 12.88
C TYR A 377 -1.72 -3.67 12.53
N ALA A 378 -1.16 -3.64 11.33
CA ALA A 378 -0.14 -2.66 10.94
C ALA A 378 -0.62 -1.69 9.85
N HIS A 379 -1.67 -2.04 9.09
CA HIS A 379 -2.11 -1.21 7.98
C HIS A 379 -3.63 -1.10 7.89
N SER A 380 -4.11 0.00 7.29
CA SER A 380 -5.53 0.29 7.06
C SER A 380 -5.76 0.74 5.63
N ALA A 381 -6.83 0.25 5.01
CA ALA A 381 -7.27 0.65 3.68
C ALA A 381 -8.77 0.97 3.67
N PHE A 382 -9.20 1.84 2.75
CA PHE A 382 -10.59 2.26 2.58
C PHE A 382 -11.16 1.68 1.29
N VAL A 383 -12.33 1.03 1.35
CA VAL A 383 -13.00 0.45 0.19
C VAL A 383 -13.68 1.58 -0.61
N THR A 384 -13.29 1.74 -1.88
CA THR A 384 -13.71 2.86 -2.72
C THR A 384 -14.58 2.50 -3.90
N GLY A 385 -14.74 1.21 -4.25
CA GLY A 385 -15.60 0.88 -5.37
C GLY A 385 -15.29 -0.45 -6.05
N GLY A 386 -15.62 -0.52 -7.32
CA GLY A 386 -15.52 -1.71 -8.14
C GLY A 386 -16.79 -2.57 -8.10
N THR A 387 -16.66 -3.85 -8.39
CA THR A 387 -17.74 -4.84 -8.27
C THR A 387 -17.30 -5.89 -7.26
N ASN A 388 -18.14 -6.18 -6.27
CA ASN A 388 -17.80 -7.16 -5.23
C ASN A 388 -18.07 -8.63 -5.63
N ASP A 389 -18.12 -8.89 -6.93
CA ASP A 389 -18.25 -10.24 -7.51
C ASP A 389 -16.98 -11.09 -7.30
N SER A 390 -15.83 -10.45 -7.11
CA SER A 390 -14.59 -11.10 -6.73
C SER A 390 -13.65 -10.14 -6.00
N PHE A 391 -12.64 -10.64 -5.30
CA PHE A 391 -11.63 -9.80 -4.63
C PHE A 391 -10.79 -9.00 -5.61
N GLU A 392 -10.58 -9.52 -6.83
CA GLU A 392 -9.84 -8.86 -7.91
C GLU A 392 -10.57 -7.65 -8.50
N ASN A 393 -11.86 -7.49 -8.20
CA ASN A 393 -12.69 -6.41 -8.71
C ASN A 393 -13.07 -5.38 -7.65
N ILE A 394 -12.64 -5.53 -6.40
CA ILE A 394 -12.87 -4.56 -5.31
C ILE A 394 -11.71 -3.58 -5.27
N LYS A 395 -12.00 -2.29 -5.42
CA LYS A 395 -11.03 -1.21 -5.31
C LYS A 395 -10.87 -0.76 -3.87
N ILE A 396 -9.63 -0.63 -3.44
CA ILE A 396 -9.29 0.02 -2.18
C ILE A 396 -8.33 1.19 -2.42
N THR A 397 -8.35 2.16 -1.55
CA THR A 397 -7.37 3.24 -1.49
C THR A 397 -6.65 3.25 -0.15
N GLN A 398 -5.39 3.63 -0.20
CA GLN A 398 -4.54 3.74 0.98
C GLN A 398 -3.51 4.84 0.83
N HIS A 399 -2.92 5.25 1.96
CA HIS A 399 -1.71 6.06 2.03
C HIS A 399 -0.59 5.25 2.67
N SER A 400 0.66 5.61 2.34
CA SER A 400 1.86 4.89 2.77
C SER A 400 1.86 3.41 2.32
N PRO A 401 1.94 3.21 1.00
CA PRO A 401 2.08 4.20 -0.07
C PRO A 401 0.72 4.68 -0.64
N PHE A 402 0.75 5.83 -1.33
CA PHE A 402 -0.43 6.39 -1.99
C PHE A 402 -0.85 5.55 -3.18
N SER A 403 -1.96 4.84 -3.07
CA SER A 403 -2.39 3.95 -4.14
C SER A 403 -3.88 3.65 -4.13
N ARG A 404 -4.37 3.23 -5.30
CA ARG A 404 -5.64 2.55 -5.51
C ARG A 404 -5.33 1.21 -6.16
N ILE A 405 -5.54 0.13 -5.42
CA ILE A 405 -5.26 -1.24 -5.87
C ILE A 405 -6.48 -2.14 -5.67
N MET A 406 -6.41 -3.34 -6.19
CA MET A 406 -7.44 -4.35 -5.97
C MET A 406 -7.20 -5.07 -4.65
N LEU A 407 -8.29 -5.54 -4.04
CA LEU A 407 -8.25 -6.15 -2.71
C LEU A 407 -7.41 -7.44 -2.68
N ASP A 408 -7.38 -8.20 -3.75
CA ASP A 408 -6.54 -9.40 -3.85
C ASP A 408 -5.03 -9.06 -3.84
N GLU A 409 -4.62 -7.96 -4.48
CA GLU A 409 -3.24 -7.47 -4.40
C GLU A 409 -2.90 -7.06 -2.97
N PHE A 410 -3.82 -6.34 -2.32
CA PHE A 410 -3.66 -5.96 -0.92
C PHE A 410 -3.47 -7.18 -0.01
N ILE A 411 -4.30 -8.22 -0.16
CA ILE A 411 -4.17 -9.47 0.57
C ILE A 411 -2.81 -10.13 0.28
N GLY A 412 -2.41 -10.16 -0.99
CA GLY A 412 -1.13 -10.73 -1.41
C GLY A 412 0.09 -10.04 -0.81
N HIS A 413 0.04 -8.71 -0.65
CA HIS A 413 1.11 -7.93 -0.02
C HIS A 413 1.26 -8.17 1.49
N TRP A 414 0.24 -8.78 2.13
CA TRP A 414 0.19 -9.04 3.57
C TRP A 414 0.18 -10.53 3.92
N GLY A 415 0.85 -11.35 3.10
CA GLY A 415 1.10 -12.75 3.41
C GLY A 415 0.13 -13.74 2.75
N GLY A 416 -0.70 -13.29 1.82
CA GLY A 416 -1.51 -14.17 0.97
C GLY A 416 -2.46 -15.06 1.74
N SER A 417 -2.56 -16.35 1.33
CA SER A 417 -3.45 -17.32 1.93
C SER A 417 -2.96 -17.86 3.28
N SER A 418 -1.64 -17.81 3.51
CA SER A 418 -0.99 -18.49 4.63
C SER A 418 -0.84 -17.62 5.88
N SER A 419 -0.73 -16.30 5.72
CA SER A 419 -0.46 -15.43 6.86
C SER A 419 -1.17 -14.08 6.88
N CYS A 420 -1.98 -13.73 5.87
CA CYS A 420 -2.77 -12.50 5.89
C CYS A 420 -3.96 -12.62 6.86
N TYR A 421 -3.89 -11.91 7.97
CA TYR A 421 -5.01 -11.71 8.90
C TYR A 421 -5.68 -10.38 8.59
N MET A 422 -6.93 -10.44 8.13
CA MET A 422 -7.69 -9.26 7.73
C MET A 422 -8.96 -9.10 8.54
N ARG A 423 -9.21 -7.88 9.06
CA ARG A 423 -10.45 -7.53 9.75
C ARG A 423 -11.14 -6.35 9.08
N GLN A 424 -12.43 -6.20 9.30
CA GLN A 424 -13.31 -5.27 8.62
C GLN A 424 -14.09 -4.42 9.62
N LEU A 425 -14.17 -3.12 9.36
CA LEU A 425 -15.05 -2.18 10.07
C LEU A 425 -16.22 -1.78 9.17
N LYS A 426 -17.45 -2.01 9.67
CA LYS A 426 -18.72 -1.60 9.07
C LYS A 426 -19.32 -0.49 9.94
N PHE A 427 -19.44 0.73 9.40
CA PHE A 427 -19.87 1.91 10.16
C PHE A 427 -21.40 2.00 10.29
N SER A 428 -21.86 2.51 11.41
CA SER A 428 -23.26 2.80 11.73
C SER A 428 -23.44 4.26 12.09
N SER A 429 -24.68 4.68 12.40
CA SER A 429 -24.95 6.03 12.88
C SER A 429 -24.20 6.33 14.17
N ALA A 430 -23.72 7.56 14.32
CA ALA A 430 -22.89 8.00 15.42
C ALA A 430 -23.32 9.38 15.94
N ASN A 431 -22.96 9.68 17.19
CA ASN A 431 -23.16 11.00 17.79
C ASN A 431 -21.80 11.69 17.96
N PHE A 432 -21.73 12.97 17.58
CA PHE A 432 -20.55 13.83 17.72
C PHE A 432 -20.81 15.06 18.58
N ASP A 433 -22.05 15.25 19.04
CA ASP A 433 -22.42 16.38 19.87
C ASP A 433 -21.99 16.15 21.33
N LYS A 434 -21.74 17.26 22.06
CA LYS A 434 -21.27 17.24 23.45
C LYS A 434 -22.40 16.88 24.42
#